data_c0db444da2cef02c40dde3f5b5bfc388
#
_entry.id   c0db444da2cef02c40dde3f5b5bfc388
#
_cell.length_a   1.000
_cell.length_b   1.000
_cell.length_c   1.000
_cell.angle_alpha   90.00
_cell.angle_beta   90.00
_cell.angle_gamma   90.00
#
_symmetry.space_group_name_H-M   'P 1'
#
loop_
_entity.id
_entity.type
_entity.pdbx_description
1 polymer ?
#
loop_
_entity_poly.entity_id
_entity_poly.type
_entity_poly.pdbx_seq_one_letter_code
_entity_poly.pdbx_strand_id
1 'polypeptide(L)'
;MGDRAGNFAIQNSDLVLSVGSRLSIRQVGYNYKTWARAAFVIANDIDSEELKKPSVHADLAVHADAKDLLEQLDGALDEILEKEGNQLAESLSKKGEKQLFDGGEGLPGMNWSETCRMWKETYPVVQEKHWNFTDQEPANVYAAIQVISSRLKEDQITVVGNGSACVVGGHAYVIKKGQRFITNSAVAAMGYDLPAAIGAWTASRDSRCYSQGRDRSGEDLILVTGDGSIQMNLQELQTIIHHKMGIKIFLINNGGYHSIRQTQKNFFGEPLIGIGVDSGDLSFPDMEKLACAYGYPYIKAEHNSELAKAVSRRWLSKAR
;
A
#
# COMPACT_ATOMS: atom_id res chain seq x y z
N MET A 1 7.24 -0.40 -4.21
CA MET A 1 6.02 -0.74 -4.97
C MET A 1 5.40 0.57 -5.41
N GLY A 2 5.79 1.06 -6.58
CA GLY A 2 5.23 2.26 -7.17
C GLY A 2 4.27 1.91 -8.29
N ASP A 3 3.30 2.77 -8.54
CA ASP A 3 2.51 2.71 -9.75
C ASP A 3 3.31 3.27 -10.95
N ARG A 4 2.76 3.17 -12.13
CA ARG A 4 3.41 3.61 -13.36
C ARG A 4 3.64 5.13 -13.37
N ALA A 5 2.65 5.90 -12.92
CA ALA A 5 2.73 7.35 -12.86
C ALA A 5 3.77 7.82 -11.84
N GLY A 6 3.80 7.23 -10.64
CA GLY A 6 4.81 7.50 -9.63
C GLY A 6 6.23 7.13 -10.09
N ASN A 7 6.38 6.03 -10.84
CA ASN A 7 7.66 5.66 -11.42
C ASN A 7 8.11 6.69 -12.47
N PHE A 8 7.22 7.21 -13.31
CA PHE A 8 7.54 8.28 -14.25
C PHE A 8 7.95 9.56 -13.54
N ALA A 9 7.25 9.94 -12.47
CA ALA A 9 7.61 11.10 -11.68
C ALA A 9 9.03 10.98 -11.11
N ILE A 10 9.36 9.87 -10.45
CA ILE A 10 10.72 9.64 -9.91
C ILE A 10 11.78 9.62 -11.01
N GLN A 11 11.50 8.99 -12.16
CA GLN A 11 12.47 8.85 -13.25
C GLN A 11 12.75 10.15 -14.02
N ASN A 12 11.89 11.14 -13.92
CA ASN A 12 11.99 12.40 -14.66
C ASN A 12 12.11 13.62 -13.74
N SER A 13 12.17 13.43 -12.41
CA SER A 13 12.46 14.53 -11.49
C SER A 13 13.95 14.90 -11.56
N ASP A 14 14.25 16.15 -11.31
CA ASP A 14 15.58 16.73 -11.17
C ASP A 14 16.11 16.62 -9.74
N LEU A 15 15.22 16.55 -8.74
CA LEU A 15 15.53 16.39 -7.34
C LEU A 15 14.65 15.31 -6.71
N VAL A 16 15.27 14.41 -5.94
CA VAL A 16 14.57 13.44 -5.08
C VAL A 16 15.09 13.58 -3.65
N LEU A 17 14.20 13.95 -2.74
CA LEU A 17 14.46 13.92 -1.30
C LEU A 17 13.79 12.67 -0.70
N SER A 18 14.61 11.78 -0.16
CA SER A 18 14.17 10.58 0.56
C SER A 18 14.44 10.74 2.05
N VAL A 19 13.39 10.74 2.86
CA VAL A 19 13.46 10.90 4.32
C VAL A 19 13.03 9.62 5.00
N GLY A 20 13.94 8.94 5.72
CA GLY A 20 13.69 7.76 6.54
C GLY A 20 13.03 6.58 5.80
N SER A 21 13.14 6.50 4.46
CA SER A 21 12.40 5.53 3.66
C SER A 21 13.17 4.26 3.35
N ARG A 22 14.45 4.20 3.71
CA ARG A 22 15.34 3.08 3.47
C ARG A 22 15.60 2.75 1.99
N LEU A 23 14.80 3.21 1.05
CA LEU A 23 14.89 2.95 -0.39
C LEU A 23 15.13 1.47 -0.70
N SER A 24 14.24 0.62 -0.20
CA SER A 24 14.35 -0.84 -0.38
C SER A 24 14.13 -1.25 -1.84
N ILE A 25 14.49 -2.49 -2.19
CA ILE A 25 14.30 -3.07 -3.53
C ILE A 25 12.83 -2.97 -4.02
N ARG A 26 11.87 -2.95 -3.09
CA ARG A 26 10.44 -2.78 -3.42
C ARG A 26 10.09 -1.37 -3.88
N GLN A 27 10.89 -0.38 -3.50
CA GLN A 27 10.71 1.02 -3.92
C GLN A 27 11.49 1.30 -5.20
N VAL A 28 12.78 0.91 -5.22
CA VAL A 28 13.68 1.23 -6.31
C VAL A 28 13.65 0.21 -7.45
N GLY A 29 13.13 -1.01 -7.21
CA GLY A 29 13.07 -2.10 -8.18
C GLY A 29 14.39 -2.86 -8.33
N TYR A 30 14.36 -3.94 -9.12
CA TYR A 30 15.56 -4.77 -9.36
C TYR A 30 16.58 -4.06 -10.26
N ASN A 31 16.15 -3.15 -11.12
CA ASN A 31 17.04 -2.33 -11.93
C ASN A 31 17.39 -1.02 -11.20
N TYR A 32 17.83 -1.15 -9.96
CA TYR A 32 18.10 -0.02 -9.05
C TYR A 32 19.17 0.96 -9.57
N LYS A 33 20.07 0.52 -10.43
CA LYS A 33 21.12 1.39 -11.04
C LYS A 33 20.54 2.50 -11.91
N THR A 34 19.34 2.36 -12.42
CA THR A 34 18.66 3.35 -13.26
C THR A 34 17.55 4.08 -12.52
N TRP A 35 17.38 3.84 -11.22
CA TRP A 35 16.39 4.53 -10.42
C TRP A 35 16.78 6.01 -10.25
N ALA A 36 15.81 6.90 -10.38
CA ALA A 36 15.99 8.36 -10.27
C ALA A 36 17.16 8.89 -11.13
N ARG A 37 17.32 8.35 -12.33
CA ARG A 37 18.48 8.52 -13.23
C ARG A 37 18.86 9.96 -13.57
N ALA A 38 17.89 10.90 -13.50
CA ALA A 38 18.09 12.30 -13.84
C ALA A 38 18.14 13.20 -12.61
N ALA A 39 17.81 12.69 -11.44
CA ALA A 39 17.67 13.47 -10.23
C ALA A 39 18.97 13.59 -9.44
N PHE A 40 19.16 14.72 -8.79
CA PHE A 40 20.05 14.84 -7.63
C PHE A 40 19.34 14.18 -6.45
N VAL A 41 19.93 13.15 -5.88
CA VAL A 41 19.30 12.33 -4.81
C VAL A 41 19.84 12.72 -3.44
N ILE A 42 18.98 13.26 -2.61
CA ILE A 42 19.24 13.47 -1.18
C ILE A 42 18.62 12.32 -0.40
N ALA A 43 19.42 11.53 0.30
CA ALA A 43 18.95 10.42 1.10
C ALA A 43 19.24 10.68 2.58
N ASN A 44 18.19 10.69 3.39
CA ASN A 44 18.30 10.73 4.85
C ASN A 44 17.88 9.39 5.44
N ASP A 45 18.69 8.90 6.35
CA ASP A 45 18.36 7.75 7.19
C ASP A 45 19.07 7.88 8.55
N ILE A 46 18.48 7.29 9.59
CA ILE A 46 19.08 7.19 10.90
C ILE A 46 20.15 6.08 10.96
N ASP A 47 20.08 5.13 10.04
CA ASP A 47 21.05 4.05 9.89
C ASP A 47 22.10 4.42 8.83
N SER A 48 23.33 4.64 9.28
CA SER A 48 24.46 4.97 8.38
C SER A 48 24.76 3.89 7.36
N GLU A 49 24.44 2.62 7.63
CA GLU A 49 24.68 1.52 6.69
C GLU A 49 23.68 1.53 5.54
N GLU A 50 22.46 1.98 5.78
CA GLU A 50 21.49 2.19 4.70
C GLU A 50 21.93 3.27 3.71
N LEU A 51 22.65 4.28 4.19
CA LEU A 51 23.19 5.36 3.34
C LEU A 51 24.42 4.93 2.52
N LYS A 52 25.12 3.85 2.93
CA LYS A 52 26.33 3.32 2.26
C LYS A 52 26.04 2.17 1.29
N LYS A 53 24.82 1.67 1.25
CA LYS A 53 24.49 0.50 0.43
C LYS A 53 24.71 0.76 -1.07
N PRO A 54 25.25 -0.21 -1.82
CA PRO A 54 25.60 -0.01 -3.23
C PRO A 54 24.39 -0.02 -4.18
N SER A 55 23.20 -0.32 -3.67
CA SER A 55 21.98 -0.45 -4.48
C SER A 55 21.32 0.88 -4.86
N VAL A 56 21.61 1.95 -4.14
CA VAL A 56 21.07 3.28 -4.44
C VAL A 56 22.19 4.29 -4.33
N HIS A 57 22.36 5.08 -5.40
CA HIS A 57 23.26 6.21 -5.36
C HIS A 57 22.57 7.37 -4.65
N ALA A 58 23.24 7.98 -3.67
CA ALA A 58 22.84 9.24 -3.07
C ALA A 58 23.92 10.28 -3.36
N ASP A 59 23.55 11.39 -3.99
CA ASP A 59 24.45 12.51 -4.23
C ASP A 59 24.76 13.24 -2.91
N LEU A 60 23.78 13.29 -2.01
CA LEU A 60 23.93 13.80 -0.65
C LEU A 60 23.33 12.81 0.35
N ALA A 61 24.18 12.21 1.17
CA ALA A 61 23.76 11.34 2.27
C ALA A 61 23.70 12.14 3.59
N VAL A 62 22.55 12.13 4.23
CA VAL A 62 22.29 12.84 5.48
C VAL A 62 22.01 11.83 6.60
N HIS A 63 23.00 11.59 7.46
CA HIS A 63 22.86 10.72 8.63
C HIS A 63 22.29 11.52 9.80
N ALA A 64 20.97 11.50 9.93
CA ALA A 64 20.25 12.24 10.98
C ALA A 64 18.87 11.60 11.24
N ASP A 65 18.31 11.88 12.40
CA ASP A 65 16.89 11.64 12.65
C ASP A 65 16.04 12.42 11.66
N ALA A 66 14.97 11.80 11.18
CA ALA A 66 14.10 12.43 10.17
C ALA A 66 13.41 13.69 10.68
N LYS A 67 13.08 13.73 11.98
CA LYS A 67 12.48 14.91 12.60
C LYS A 67 13.48 16.08 12.64
N ASP A 68 14.71 15.79 13.05
CA ASP A 68 15.77 16.82 13.14
C ASP A 68 16.07 17.40 11.76
N LEU A 69 16.13 16.54 10.72
CA LEU A 69 16.29 17.01 9.34
C LEU A 69 15.12 17.92 8.91
N LEU A 70 13.89 17.50 9.16
CA LEU A 70 12.72 18.27 8.74
C LEU A 70 12.62 19.61 9.47
N GLU A 71 12.92 19.64 10.78
CA GLU A 71 12.94 20.88 11.55
C GLU A 71 14.02 21.86 11.05
N GLN A 72 15.21 21.34 10.68
CA GLN A 72 16.28 22.17 10.10
C GLN A 72 15.93 22.68 8.71
N LEU A 73 15.29 21.84 7.87
CA LEU A 73 14.83 22.25 6.54
C LEU A 73 13.76 23.33 6.63
N ASP A 74 12.80 23.18 7.54
CA ASP A 74 11.72 24.13 7.75
C ASP A 74 12.30 25.50 8.17
N GLY A 75 13.18 25.51 9.17
CA GLY A 75 13.85 26.73 9.61
C GLY A 75 14.72 27.39 8.52
N ALA A 76 15.45 26.59 7.71
CA ALA A 76 16.25 27.13 6.62
C ALA A 76 15.39 27.70 5.48
N LEU A 77 14.24 27.08 5.19
CA LEU A 77 13.28 27.60 4.23
C LEU A 77 12.66 28.92 4.70
N ASP A 78 12.29 29.02 5.97
CA ASP A 78 11.79 30.27 6.56
C ASP A 78 12.82 31.40 6.44
N GLU A 79 14.09 31.12 6.77
CA GLU A 79 15.17 32.12 6.61
C GLU A 79 15.36 32.58 5.15
N ILE A 80 15.26 31.63 4.19
CA ILE A 80 15.37 31.97 2.75
C ILE A 80 14.16 32.81 2.32
N LEU A 81 12.96 32.42 2.72
CA LEU A 81 11.74 33.15 2.40
C LEU A 81 11.70 34.56 3.02
N GLU A 82 12.22 34.72 4.26
CA GLU A 82 12.35 36.02 4.88
C GLU A 82 13.37 36.92 4.16
N LYS A 83 14.52 36.36 3.76
CA LYS A 83 15.57 37.09 3.04
C LYS A 83 15.17 37.48 1.61
N GLU A 84 14.49 36.57 0.92
CA GLU A 84 14.03 36.78 -0.44
C GLU A 84 12.60 37.34 -0.53
N GLY A 85 11.87 37.34 0.59
CA GLY A 85 10.44 37.63 0.66
C GLY A 85 10.07 39.00 0.08
N ASN A 86 10.93 40.02 0.21
CA ASN A 86 10.69 41.32 -0.40
C ASN A 86 10.88 41.30 -1.92
N GLN A 87 11.82 40.54 -2.44
CA GLN A 87 12.05 40.39 -3.91
C GLN A 87 11.07 39.41 -4.54
N LEU A 88 10.77 38.35 -3.80
CA LEU A 88 9.79 37.32 -4.22
C LEU A 88 8.36 37.89 -4.18
N ALA A 89 7.96 38.59 -3.13
CA ALA A 89 6.65 39.23 -3.03
C ALA A 89 6.40 40.24 -4.16
N GLU A 90 7.42 41.02 -4.57
CA GLU A 90 7.32 41.89 -5.77
C GLU A 90 7.21 41.06 -7.09
N SER A 91 7.91 39.96 -7.21
CA SER A 91 7.82 39.08 -8.37
C SER A 91 6.49 38.28 -8.40
N LEU A 92 5.95 37.92 -7.24
CA LEU A 92 4.70 37.18 -7.06
C LEU A 92 3.47 38.05 -7.27
N SER A 93 3.50 39.32 -6.86
CA SER A 93 2.43 40.26 -7.18
C SER A 93 2.25 40.47 -8.68
N LYS A 94 3.32 40.21 -9.48
CA LYS A 94 3.30 40.29 -10.93
C LYS A 94 2.90 38.99 -11.63
N LYS A 95 2.97 37.80 -10.95
CA LYS A 95 2.74 36.48 -11.57
C LYS A 95 1.51 35.72 -11.07
N GLY A 96 0.85 36.15 -10.01
CA GLY A 96 -0.30 35.48 -9.40
C GLY A 96 0.10 34.24 -8.57
N GLU A 97 -0.59 34.02 -7.45
CA GLU A 97 -0.32 32.95 -6.47
C GLU A 97 -0.27 31.51 -7.04
N LYS A 98 -0.85 31.30 -8.21
CA LYS A 98 -0.94 29.99 -8.85
C LYS A 98 0.39 29.43 -9.36
N GLN A 99 1.41 30.25 -9.60
CA GLN A 99 2.70 29.84 -10.16
C GLN A 99 3.74 29.40 -9.13
N LEU A 100 3.53 29.66 -7.85
CA LEU A 100 4.45 29.30 -6.77
C LEU A 100 4.46 27.78 -6.45
N PHE A 101 3.35 27.11 -6.70
CA PHE A 101 3.17 25.70 -6.39
C PHE A 101 3.19 24.79 -7.64
N ASP A 102 3.43 25.37 -8.81
CA ASP A 102 3.36 24.64 -10.07
C ASP A 102 4.60 23.79 -10.37
N GLY A 103 5.64 23.81 -9.50
CA GLY A 103 6.83 22.98 -9.67
C GLY A 103 7.55 23.23 -11.01
N GLY A 104 8.78 22.78 -11.16
CA GLY A 104 9.63 22.99 -12.34
C GLY A 104 9.01 22.64 -13.70
N GLU A 105 9.85 22.63 -14.73
CA GLU A 105 9.42 22.29 -16.09
C GLU A 105 8.92 20.83 -16.18
N GLY A 106 7.77 20.65 -16.77
CA GLY A 106 7.18 19.35 -17.09
C GLY A 106 7.39 18.95 -18.55
N LEU A 107 6.43 18.23 -19.11
CA LEU A 107 6.39 17.96 -20.55
C LEU A 107 6.14 19.26 -21.32
N PRO A 108 6.51 19.34 -22.61
CA PRO A 108 6.31 20.53 -23.43
C PRO A 108 4.88 21.08 -23.32
N GLY A 109 4.76 22.33 -22.86
CA GLY A 109 3.49 23.02 -22.67
C GLY A 109 2.75 22.72 -21.36
N MET A 110 3.37 21.97 -20.42
CA MET A 110 2.83 21.64 -19.10
C MET A 110 3.84 21.97 -18.01
N ASN A 111 3.37 22.40 -16.85
CA ASN A 111 4.20 22.42 -15.65
C ASN A 111 4.32 21.00 -15.03
N TRP A 112 5.18 20.85 -14.00
CA TRP A 112 5.46 19.56 -13.37
C TRP A 112 4.19 18.92 -12.77
N SER A 113 3.37 19.71 -12.09
CA SER A 113 2.14 19.26 -11.45
C SER A 113 1.12 18.73 -12.47
N GLU A 114 0.98 19.43 -13.58
CA GLU A 114 0.12 19.03 -14.70
C GLU A 114 0.63 17.75 -15.38
N THR A 115 1.93 17.64 -15.57
CA THR A 115 2.58 16.44 -16.11
C THR A 115 2.34 15.23 -15.22
N CYS A 116 2.53 15.35 -13.91
CA CYS A 116 2.27 14.26 -12.95
C CYS A 116 0.79 13.86 -12.94
N ARG A 117 -0.12 14.83 -13.02
CA ARG A 117 -1.57 14.57 -13.10
C ARG A 117 -1.93 13.83 -14.37
N MET A 118 -1.42 14.28 -15.51
CA MET A 118 -1.61 13.64 -16.82
C MET A 118 -1.12 12.18 -16.79
N TRP A 119 0.06 11.88 -16.22
CA TRP A 119 0.51 10.51 -16.07
C TRP A 119 -0.41 9.67 -15.18
N LYS A 120 -0.92 10.24 -14.09
CA LYS A 120 -1.86 9.55 -13.20
C LYS A 120 -3.18 9.21 -13.89
N GLU A 121 -3.69 10.10 -14.73
CA GLU A 121 -4.91 9.89 -15.51
C GLU A 121 -4.70 8.90 -16.66
N THR A 122 -3.56 9.00 -17.35
CA THR A 122 -3.22 8.12 -18.48
C THR A 122 -2.90 6.70 -18.06
N TYR A 123 -2.31 6.53 -16.87
CA TYR A 123 -1.85 5.24 -16.36
C TYR A 123 -2.50 4.89 -15.01
N PRO A 124 -3.82 4.78 -14.93
CA PRO A 124 -4.48 4.40 -13.68
C PRO A 124 -4.02 3.01 -13.23
N VAL A 125 -3.91 2.81 -11.92
CA VAL A 125 -3.51 1.53 -11.32
C VAL A 125 -4.47 0.42 -11.70
N VAL A 126 -5.77 0.67 -11.57
CA VAL A 126 -6.83 -0.26 -11.97
C VAL A 126 -7.31 0.15 -13.35
N GLN A 127 -6.84 -0.57 -14.36
CA GLN A 127 -7.11 -0.33 -15.76
C GLN A 127 -8.40 -1.01 -16.20
N GLU A 128 -8.94 -0.59 -17.36
CA GLU A 128 -10.14 -1.18 -17.96
C GLU A 128 -10.06 -2.70 -18.08
N LYS A 129 -8.91 -3.24 -18.47
CA LYS A 129 -8.68 -4.69 -18.54
C LYS A 129 -8.90 -5.44 -17.22
N HIS A 130 -8.80 -4.78 -16.07
CA HIS A 130 -9.05 -5.39 -14.77
C HIS A 130 -10.56 -5.46 -14.44
N TRP A 131 -11.38 -4.66 -15.12
CA TRP A 131 -12.83 -4.65 -14.99
C TRP A 131 -13.55 -5.52 -16.01
N ASN A 132 -12.96 -5.65 -17.21
CA ASN A 132 -13.56 -6.35 -18.36
C ASN A 132 -13.32 -7.86 -18.31
N PHE A 133 -13.55 -8.46 -17.13
CA PHE A 133 -13.54 -9.90 -16.96
C PHE A 133 -14.94 -10.44 -17.21
N THR A 134 -15.01 -11.49 -18.03
CA THR A 134 -16.25 -12.23 -18.24
C THR A 134 -16.62 -13.02 -16.97
N ASP A 135 -17.89 -13.41 -16.83
CA ASP A 135 -18.31 -14.26 -15.70
C ASP A 135 -17.75 -15.71 -15.78
N GLN A 136 -16.90 -16.00 -16.77
CA GLN A 136 -16.13 -17.24 -16.87
C GLN A 136 -14.72 -17.11 -16.28
N GLU A 137 -14.28 -15.89 -15.98
CA GLU A 137 -12.96 -15.61 -15.41
C GLU A 137 -13.07 -15.30 -13.92
N PRO A 138 -12.09 -15.74 -13.11
CA PRO A 138 -12.05 -15.39 -11.68
C PRO A 138 -11.99 -13.88 -11.48
N ALA A 139 -12.55 -13.41 -10.36
CA ALA A 139 -12.51 -12.00 -9.98
C ALA A 139 -11.07 -11.45 -9.97
N ASN A 140 -10.88 -10.29 -10.59
CA ASN A 140 -9.58 -9.66 -10.65
C ASN A 140 -9.22 -9.02 -9.30
N VAL A 141 -8.03 -9.31 -8.77
CA VAL A 141 -7.62 -8.82 -7.45
C VAL A 141 -7.47 -7.29 -7.39
N TYR A 142 -7.06 -6.62 -8.48
CA TYR A 142 -7.01 -5.15 -8.54
C TYR A 142 -8.40 -4.54 -8.46
N ALA A 143 -9.35 -5.07 -9.20
CA ALA A 143 -10.75 -4.67 -9.12
C ALA A 143 -11.32 -4.93 -7.72
N ALA A 144 -11.05 -6.08 -7.12
CA ALA A 144 -11.51 -6.44 -5.78
C ALA A 144 -10.99 -5.46 -4.72
N ILE A 145 -9.69 -5.16 -4.69
CA ILE A 145 -9.10 -4.22 -3.74
C ILE A 145 -9.69 -2.81 -3.90
N GLN A 146 -9.87 -2.34 -5.14
CA GLN A 146 -10.49 -1.04 -5.37
C GLN A 146 -11.97 -1.01 -4.92
N VAL A 147 -12.72 -2.07 -5.20
CA VAL A 147 -14.11 -2.19 -4.75
C VAL A 147 -14.22 -2.20 -3.23
N ILE A 148 -13.35 -2.93 -2.54
CA ILE A 148 -13.29 -2.96 -1.07
C ILE A 148 -12.97 -1.57 -0.54
N SER A 149 -11.81 -1.02 -0.91
CA SER A 149 -11.28 0.21 -0.32
C SER A 149 -12.14 1.44 -0.61
N SER A 150 -12.72 1.54 -1.82
CA SER A 150 -13.63 2.64 -2.17
C SER A 150 -14.90 2.70 -1.32
N ARG A 151 -15.34 1.57 -0.75
CA ARG A 151 -16.53 1.48 0.11
C ARG A 151 -16.25 1.67 1.59
N LEU A 152 -14.99 1.61 2.00
CA LEU A 152 -14.61 1.85 3.37
C LEU A 152 -14.79 3.32 3.74
N LYS A 153 -15.08 3.57 5.01
CA LYS A 153 -15.24 4.93 5.54
C LYS A 153 -13.89 5.59 5.83
N GLU A 154 -13.91 6.89 6.05
CA GLU A 154 -12.79 7.63 6.65
C GLU A 154 -12.42 7.00 8.01
N ASP A 155 -11.16 7.20 8.43
CA ASP A 155 -10.59 6.68 9.68
C ASP A 155 -10.58 5.14 9.81
N GLN A 156 -10.93 4.39 8.78
CA GLN A 156 -10.90 2.93 8.81
C GLN A 156 -9.49 2.39 9.01
N ILE A 157 -9.33 1.39 9.89
CA ILE A 157 -8.09 0.64 10.00
C ILE A 157 -8.16 -0.59 9.10
N THR A 158 -7.18 -0.75 8.23
CA THR A 158 -7.02 -1.93 7.38
C THR A 158 -5.66 -2.55 7.60
N VAL A 159 -5.64 -3.83 7.92
CA VAL A 159 -4.43 -4.65 7.97
C VAL A 159 -4.36 -5.49 6.70
N VAL A 160 -3.18 -5.58 6.12
CA VAL A 160 -2.97 -6.30 4.87
C VAL A 160 -1.86 -7.32 5.05
N GLY A 161 -2.17 -8.57 4.76
CA GLY A 161 -1.23 -9.68 4.79
C GLY A 161 -0.25 -9.64 3.60
N ASN A 162 0.59 -10.65 3.52
CA ASN A 162 1.60 -10.75 2.47
C ASN A 162 1.04 -11.25 1.11
N GLY A 163 1.90 -11.35 0.11
CA GLY A 163 1.58 -11.83 -1.23
C GLY A 163 0.73 -10.85 -2.03
N SER A 164 -0.27 -11.36 -2.75
CA SER A 164 -1.17 -10.54 -3.59
C SER A 164 -1.89 -9.46 -2.79
N ALA A 165 -2.27 -9.73 -1.54
CA ALA A 165 -2.89 -8.76 -0.65
C ALA A 165 -2.00 -7.52 -0.43
N CYS A 166 -0.72 -7.74 -0.10
CA CYS A 166 0.26 -6.67 0.12
C CYS A 166 0.58 -5.92 -1.18
N VAL A 167 0.90 -6.66 -2.26
CA VAL A 167 1.36 -6.06 -3.51
C VAL A 167 0.24 -5.26 -4.16
N VAL A 168 -0.93 -5.88 -4.37
CA VAL A 168 -2.06 -5.21 -5.00
C VAL A 168 -2.71 -4.20 -4.05
N GLY A 169 -2.75 -4.50 -2.74
CA GLY A 169 -3.19 -3.55 -1.72
C GLY A 169 -2.36 -2.26 -1.74
N GLY A 170 -1.03 -2.37 -1.80
CA GLY A 170 -0.15 -1.21 -1.90
C GLY A 170 -0.32 -0.38 -3.19
N HIS A 171 -0.86 -1.00 -4.26
CA HIS A 171 -1.09 -0.31 -5.53
C HIS A 171 -2.51 0.26 -5.68
N ALA A 172 -3.53 -0.58 -5.42
CA ALA A 172 -4.91 -0.32 -5.81
C ALA A 172 -5.82 0.17 -4.69
N TYR A 173 -5.32 0.22 -3.46
CA TYR A 173 -6.11 0.68 -2.32
C TYR A 173 -6.35 2.19 -2.39
N VAL A 174 -7.62 2.59 -2.28
CA VAL A 174 -8.04 3.99 -2.26
C VAL A 174 -8.03 4.49 -0.82
N ILE A 175 -7.00 5.26 -0.46
CA ILE A 175 -6.84 5.86 0.87
C ILE A 175 -7.79 7.05 1.03
N LYS A 176 -8.41 7.16 2.20
CA LYS A 176 -9.24 8.29 2.63
C LYS A 176 -8.68 8.91 3.91
N LYS A 177 -9.20 10.08 4.26
CA LYS A 177 -8.77 10.84 5.44
C LYS A 177 -8.80 9.98 6.71
N GLY A 178 -7.74 10.07 7.49
CA GLY A 178 -7.60 9.41 8.78
C GLY A 178 -7.48 7.89 8.75
N GLN A 179 -7.53 7.24 7.58
CA GLN A 179 -7.36 5.80 7.46
C GLN A 179 -5.93 5.38 7.82
N ARG A 180 -5.82 4.18 8.39
CA ARG A 180 -4.55 3.51 8.63
C ARG A 180 -4.45 2.25 7.79
N PHE A 181 -3.41 2.18 6.98
CA PHE A 181 -3.07 1.01 6.17
C PHE A 181 -1.82 0.36 6.77
N ILE A 182 -2.00 -0.80 7.41
CA ILE A 182 -0.96 -1.51 8.16
C ILE A 182 -0.51 -2.71 7.35
N THR A 183 0.79 -2.78 7.06
CA THR A 183 1.39 -3.85 6.26
C THR A 183 2.79 -4.18 6.76
N ASN A 184 3.23 -5.42 6.56
CA ASN A 184 4.60 -5.88 6.81
C ASN A 184 5.33 -6.09 5.47
N SER A 185 5.47 -5.04 4.68
CA SER A 185 6.02 -5.14 3.32
C SER A 185 7.55 -5.36 3.30
N ALA A 186 8.27 -5.00 4.35
CA ALA A 186 9.74 -5.13 4.39
C ALA A 186 10.17 -6.57 4.59
N VAL A 187 9.74 -7.22 5.67
CA VAL A 187 10.02 -8.63 5.96
C VAL A 187 9.09 -9.54 5.16
N ALA A 188 7.86 -9.09 4.95
CA ALA A 188 6.83 -9.78 4.17
C ALA A 188 6.52 -11.20 4.67
N ALA A 189 6.50 -11.39 5.99
CA ALA A 189 6.19 -12.67 6.60
C ALA A 189 4.74 -13.08 6.34
N MET A 190 4.52 -14.30 5.82
CA MET A 190 3.19 -14.92 5.80
C MET A 190 2.76 -15.25 7.23
N GLY A 191 1.44 -15.22 7.50
CA GLY A 191 0.89 -15.43 8.84
C GLY A 191 0.91 -14.19 9.75
N TYR A 192 1.49 -13.08 9.29
CA TYR A 192 1.46 -11.79 10.00
C TYR A 192 0.04 -11.26 10.20
N ASP A 193 -0.84 -11.51 9.27
CA ASP A 193 -2.13 -10.86 9.01
C ASP A 193 -3.13 -11.00 10.17
N LEU A 194 -3.46 -12.22 10.60
CA LEU A 194 -4.40 -12.44 11.71
C LEU A 194 -3.89 -11.86 13.04
N PRO A 195 -2.65 -12.17 13.48
CA PRO A 195 -2.10 -11.58 14.69
C PRO A 195 -2.02 -10.04 14.64
N ALA A 196 -1.64 -9.48 13.50
CA ALA A 196 -1.58 -8.02 13.33
C ALA A 196 -2.97 -7.38 13.37
N ALA A 197 -3.99 -8.03 12.82
CA ALA A 197 -5.37 -7.56 12.91
C ALA A 197 -5.87 -7.56 14.35
N ILE A 198 -5.57 -8.60 15.13
CA ILE A 198 -5.87 -8.68 16.56
C ILE A 198 -5.17 -7.55 17.31
N GLY A 199 -3.87 -7.38 17.09
CA GLY A 199 -3.07 -6.33 17.73
C GLY A 199 -3.59 -4.93 17.39
N ALA A 200 -3.88 -4.65 16.12
CA ALA A 200 -4.41 -3.37 15.68
C ALA A 200 -5.83 -3.11 16.24
N TRP A 201 -6.67 -4.14 16.30
CA TRP A 201 -7.99 -4.05 16.90
C TRP A 201 -7.90 -3.73 18.40
N THR A 202 -7.05 -4.42 19.13
CA THR A 202 -6.83 -4.20 20.57
C THR A 202 -6.25 -2.82 20.83
N ALA A 203 -5.20 -2.43 20.10
CA ALA A 203 -4.56 -1.12 20.25
C ALA A 203 -5.54 0.03 19.93
N SER A 204 -6.43 -0.14 18.98
CA SER A 204 -7.41 0.90 18.62
C SER A 204 -8.45 1.19 19.70
N ARG A 205 -8.54 0.35 20.70
CA ARG A 205 -9.46 0.48 21.86
C ARG A 205 -8.75 0.81 23.16
N ASP A 206 -7.43 0.79 23.17
CA ASP A 206 -6.65 1.20 24.34
C ASP A 206 -6.49 2.72 24.33
N SER A 207 -7.10 3.40 25.29
CA SER A 207 -7.02 4.86 25.44
C SER A 207 -5.58 5.38 25.65
N ARG A 208 -4.68 4.51 26.10
CA ARG A 208 -3.25 4.85 26.24
C ARG A 208 -2.52 4.89 24.91
N CYS A 209 -2.97 4.12 23.93
CA CYS A 209 -2.39 4.06 22.59
C CYS A 209 -2.99 5.11 21.64
N TYR A 210 -4.19 5.61 21.94
CA TYR A 210 -4.90 6.59 21.12
C TYR A 210 -5.18 7.86 21.92
N SER A 211 -4.21 8.76 21.93
CA SER A 211 -4.25 10.05 22.67
C SER A 211 -5.31 11.05 22.19
N GLN A 212 -6.03 10.76 21.11
CA GLN A 212 -7.02 11.69 20.53
C GLN A 212 -8.46 11.48 21.03
N GLY A 213 -8.68 10.74 22.11
CA GLY A 213 -9.99 10.65 22.80
C GLY A 213 -11.16 10.10 21.98
N ARG A 214 -10.89 9.44 20.84
CA ARG A 214 -11.93 8.91 19.96
C ARG A 214 -12.31 7.49 20.37
N ASP A 215 -13.57 7.31 20.78
CA ASP A 215 -14.13 5.99 21.02
C ASP A 215 -14.32 5.23 19.69
N ARG A 216 -13.60 4.12 19.53
CA ARG A 216 -13.70 3.20 18.40
C ARG A 216 -14.36 1.87 18.76
N SER A 217 -15.02 1.79 19.91
CA SER A 217 -15.61 0.53 20.42
C SER A 217 -16.59 -0.14 19.47
N GLY A 218 -17.26 0.64 18.62
CA GLY A 218 -18.22 0.14 17.62
C GLY A 218 -17.66 -0.02 16.20
N GLU A 219 -16.35 0.19 15.98
CA GLU A 219 -15.76 0.15 14.65
C GLU A 219 -15.18 -1.22 14.32
N ASP A 220 -15.50 -1.74 13.14
CA ASP A 220 -14.87 -2.95 12.62
C ASP A 220 -13.48 -2.64 12.06
N LEU A 221 -12.56 -3.59 12.18
CA LEU A 221 -11.27 -3.57 11.49
C LEU A 221 -11.37 -4.40 10.22
N ILE A 222 -10.69 -4.00 9.18
CA ILE A 222 -10.60 -4.74 7.92
C ILE A 222 -9.28 -5.49 7.85
N LEU A 223 -9.35 -6.77 7.52
CA LEU A 223 -8.19 -7.59 7.20
C LEU A 223 -8.30 -8.06 5.75
N VAL A 224 -7.24 -7.86 4.97
CA VAL A 224 -7.08 -8.46 3.64
C VAL A 224 -5.93 -9.46 3.70
N THR A 225 -6.20 -10.71 3.39
CA THR A 225 -5.22 -11.80 3.49
C THR A 225 -5.30 -12.74 2.28
N GLY A 226 -4.32 -13.63 2.13
CA GLY A 226 -4.29 -14.68 1.12
C GLY A 226 -4.56 -16.06 1.72
N ASP A 227 -4.95 -17.00 0.85
CA ASP A 227 -5.27 -18.39 1.21
C ASP A 227 -4.11 -19.15 1.88
N GLY A 228 -2.88 -18.88 1.44
CA GLY A 228 -1.69 -19.47 2.06
C GLY A 228 -1.29 -18.79 3.37
N SER A 229 -1.41 -17.45 3.44
CA SER A 229 -0.97 -16.68 4.60
C SER A 229 -1.86 -16.93 5.82
N ILE A 230 -3.18 -16.98 5.63
CA ILE A 230 -4.12 -17.17 6.74
C ILE A 230 -3.91 -18.51 7.48
N GLN A 231 -3.46 -19.55 6.76
CA GLN A 231 -3.28 -20.88 7.34
C GLN A 231 -2.15 -20.95 8.37
N MET A 232 -1.20 -20.03 8.30
CA MET A 232 -0.05 -20.06 9.20
C MET A 232 -0.39 -19.70 10.65
N ASN A 233 -1.47 -18.98 10.88
CA ASN A 233 -1.98 -18.63 12.21
C ASN A 233 -3.51 -18.79 12.29
N LEU A 234 -4.03 -19.85 11.67
CA LEU A 234 -5.46 -20.11 11.53
C LEU A 234 -6.19 -20.19 12.87
N GLN A 235 -5.52 -20.70 13.91
CA GLN A 235 -6.04 -20.80 15.26
C GLN A 235 -6.46 -19.45 15.86
N GLU A 236 -5.93 -18.35 15.36
CA GLU A 236 -6.28 -17.00 15.80
C GLU A 236 -7.70 -16.58 15.42
N LEU A 237 -8.35 -17.30 14.50
CA LEU A 237 -9.78 -17.14 14.27
C LEU A 237 -10.59 -17.42 15.54
N GLN A 238 -10.17 -18.40 16.35
CA GLN A 238 -10.81 -18.68 17.62
C GLN A 238 -10.61 -17.55 18.65
N THR A 239 -9.44 -16.92 18.65
CA THR A 239 -9.17 -15.74 19.49
C THR A 239 -10.12 -14.59 19.13
N ILE A 240 -10.29 -14.31 17.83
CA ILE A 240 -11.20 -13.26 17.35
C ILE A 240 -12.65 -13.54 17.76
N ILE A 241 -13.12 -14.77 17.60
CA ILE A 241 -14.49 -15.18 17.96
C ILE A 241 -14.70 -15.11 19.46
N HIS A 242 -13.77 -15.68 20.25
CA HIS A 242 -13.87 -15.68 21.72
C HIS A 242 -13.99 -14.26 22.28
N HIS A 243 -13.16 -13.35 21.80
CA HIS A 243 -13.16 -11.96 22.27
C HIS A 243 -14.14 -11.05 21.51
N LYS A 244 -14.98 -11.61 20.65
CA LYS A 244 -15.98 -10.88 19.85
C LYS A 244 -15.39 -9.66 19.15
N MET A 245 -14.19 -9.83 18.57
CA MET A 245 -13.50 -8.76 17.87
C MET A 245 -14.19 -8.47 16.54
N GLY A 246 -14.54 -7.22 16.28
CA GLY A 246 -15.13 -6.79 15.02
C GLY A 246 -14.07 -6.73 13.92
N ILE A 247 -13.60 -7.88 13.44
CA ILE A 247 -12.62 -7.99 12.36
C ILE A 247 -13.30 -8.64 11.15
N LYS A 248 -13.35 -7.92 10.04
CA LYS A 248 -13.89 -8.39 8.76
C LYS A 248 -12.75 -8.83 7.86
N ILE A 249 -12.80 -10.08 7.42
CA ILE A 249 -11.73 -10.73 6.69
C ILE A 249 -12.10 -10.83 5.20
N PHE A 250 -11.29 -10.21 4.34
CA PHE A 250 -11.33 -10.38 2.89
C PHE A 250 -10.21 -11.34 2.50
N LEU A 251 -10.59 -12.54 2.09
CA LEU A 251 -9.66 -13.57 1.69
C LEU A 251 -9.49 -13.61 0.18
N ILE A 252 -8.27 -13.38 -0.30
CA ILE A 252 -7.88 -13.60 -1.68
C ILE A 252 -7.52 -15.08 -1.83
N ASN A 253 -8.44 -15.84 -2.42
CA ASN A 253 -8.23 -17.26 -2.69
C ASN A 253 -7.81 -17.44 -4.15
N ASN A 254 -6.52 -17.46 -4.39
CA ASN A 254 -5.93 -17.61 -5.72
C ASN A 254 -5.27 -19.00 -5.94
N GLY A 255 -5.56 -19.96 -5.06
CA GLY A 255 -5.09 -21.35 -5.15
C GLY A 255 -3.60 -21.51 -4.91
N GLY A 256 -2.98 -20.62 -4.12
CA GLY A 256 -1.59 -20.80 -3.72
C GLY A 256 -0.70 -19.57 -3.63
N TYR A 257 0.59 -19.82 -3.68
CA TYR A 257 1.65 -18.82 -3.47
C TYR A 257 1.99 -18.11 -4.77
N HIS A 258 1.14 -17.19 -5.20
CA HIS A 258 1.21 -16.55 -6.52
C HIS A 258 2.55 -15.85 -6.81
N SER A 259 3.14 -15.15 -5.84
CA SER A 259 4.44 -14.49 -6.02
C SER A 259 5.57 -15.49 -6.23
N ILE A 260 5.54 -16.63 -5.54
CA ILE A 260 6.51 -17.71 -5.72
C ILE A 260 6.31 -18.38 -7.07
N ARG A 261 5.05 -18.61 -7.48
CA ARG A 261 4.69 -19.12 -8.81
C ARG A 261 5.31 -18.29 -9.93
N GLN A 262 5.19 -16.96 -9.84
CA GLN A 262 5.80 -16.05 -10.81
C GLN A 262 7.32 -16.16 -10.83
N THR A 263 7.94 -16.24 -9.65
CA THR A 263 9.41 -16.38 -9.54
C THR A 263 9.87 -17.71 -10.14
N GLN A 264 9.21 -18.79 -9.81
CA GLN A 264 9.57 -20.11 -10.38
C GLN A 264 9.44 -20.09 -11.92
N LYS A 265 8.31 -19.64 -12.45
CA LYS A 265 8.10 -19.56 -13.91
C LYS A 265 9.15 -18.71 -14.63
N ASN A 266 9.49 -17.55 -14.06
CA ASN A 266 10.36 -16.59 -14.73
C ASN A 266 11.85 -16.96 -14.66
N PHE A 267 12.30 -17.65 -13.61
CA PHE A 267 13.73 -17.90 -13.36
C PHE A 267 14.13 -19.37 -13.42
N PHE A 268 13.18 -20.28 -13.17
CA PHE A 268 13.50 -21.72 -13.08
C PHE A 268 12.74 -22.58 -14.10
N GLY A 269 11.63 -22.09 -14.63
CA GLY A 269 10.80 -22.85 -15.58
C GLY A 269 9.93 -23.92 -14.92
N GLU A 270 9.51 -24.91 -15.70
CA GLU A 270 8.73 -26.06 -15.23
C GLU A 270 9.66 -27.24 -14.83
N PRO A 271 9.27 -28.13 -13.90
CA PRO A 271 7.99 -28.15 -13.19
C PRO A 271 7.91 -27.14 -12.03
N LEU A 272 6.70 -26.66 -11.71
CA LEU A 272 6.44 -25.86 -10.54
C LEU A 272 6.36 -26.77 -9.30
N ILE A 273 6.92 -26.34 -8.16
CA ILE A 273 7.02 -27.16 -6.94
C ILE A 273 6.54 -26.37 -5.72
N GLY A 274 5.66 -26.93 -4.92
CA GLY A 274 5.23 -26.43 -3.61
C GLY A 274 4.52 -25.09 -3.65
N ILE A 275 3.82 -24.74 -4.73
CA ILE A 275 3.24 -23.40 -4.91
C ILE A 275 1.72 -23.37 -4.88
N GLY A 276 1.05 -24.47 -5.14
CA GLY A 276 -0.40 -24.50 -5.16
C GLY A 276 -0.96 -25.74 -5.85
N VAL A 277 -2.25 -25.67 -6.17
CA VAL A 277 -2.96 -26.78 -6.82
C VAL A 277 -2.34 -27.14 -8.18
N ASP A 278 -1.84 -26.15 -8.91
CA ASP A 278 -1.22 -26.32 -10.22
C ASP A 278 0.17 -26.97 -10.18
N SER A 279 0.85 -26.99 -9.04
CA SER A 279 2.08 -27.80 -8.87
C SER A 279 1.79 -29.28 -8.58
N GLY A 280 0.56 -29.62 -8.20
CA GLY A 280 0.12 -30.99 -7.94
C GLY A 280 0.58 -31.60 -6.62
N ASP A 281 1.39 -30.92 -5.87
CA ASP A 281 2.00 -31.36 -4.61
C ASP A 281 1.51 -30.56 -3.37
N LEU A 282 0.62 -29.58 -3.57
CA LEU A 282 0.04 -28.76 -2.52
C LEU A 282 -1.45 -28.52 -2.76
N SER A 283 -2.23 -28.55 -1.69
CA SER A 283 -3.65 -28.21 -1.71
C SER A 283 -4.02 -27.25 -0.59
N PHE A 284 -5.16 -26.59 -0.73
CA PHE A 284 -5.71 -25.67 0.26
C PHE A 284 -7.06 -26.15 0.75
N PRO A 285 -7.42 -25.86 2.02
CA PRO A 285 -8.73 -26.26 2.56
C PRO A 285 -9.85 -25.48 1.85
N ASP A 286 -11.05 -26.08 1.90
CA ASP A 286 -12.28 -25.39 1.54
C ASP A 286 -12.54 -24.25 2.55
N MET A 287 -12.43 -23.01 2.09
CA MET A 287 -12.52 -21.84 2.95
C MET A 287 -13.92 -21.60 3.50
N GLU A 288 -14.98 -22.07 2.84
CA GLU A 288 -16.35 -22.00 3.34
C GLU A 288 -16.53 -22.93 4.52
N LYS A 289 -16.09 -24.18 4.42
CA LYS A 289 -16.12 -25.16 5.51
C LYS A 289 -15.28 -24.69 6.70
N LEU A 290 -14.13 -24.10 6.42
CA LEU A 290 -13.26 -23.54 7.43
C LEU A 290 -13.94 -22.39 8.19
N ALA A 291 -14.50 -21.42 7.47
CA ALA A 291 -15.26 -20.31 8.06
C ALA A 291 -16.41 -20.83 8.92
N CYS A 292 -17.17 -21.80 8.42
CA CYS A 292 -18.27 -22.43 9.14
C CYS A 292 -17.80 -23.12 10.42
N ALA A 293 -16.66 -23.82 10.38
CA ALA A 293 -16.13 -24.52 11.58
C ALA A 293 -15.78 -23.55 12.72
N TYR A 294 -15.34 -22.33 12.40
CA TYR A 294 -15.08 -21.27 13.38
C TYR A 294 -16.32 -20.38 13.65
N GLY A 295 -17.46 -20.64 13.01
CA GLY A 295 -18.68 -19.84 13.20
C GLY A 295 -18.67 -18.48 12.50
N TYR A 296 -17.81 -18.27 11.49
CA TYR A 296 -17.81 -17.06 10.68
C TYR A 296 -18.90 -17.11 9.61
N PRO A 297 -19.65 -16.01 9.39
CA PRO A 297 -20.45 -15.85 8.19
C PRO A 297 -19.54 -15.84 6.95
N TYR A 298 -19.92 -16.55 5.89
CA TYR A 298 -19.12 -16.64 4.68
C TYR A 298 -19.88 -16.06 3.47
N ILE A 299 -19.18 -15.31 2.64
CA ILE A 299 -19.69 -14.81 1.36
C ILE A 299 -18.61 -15.05 0.31
N LYS A 300 -18.98 -15.72 -0.77
CA LYS A 300 -18.10 -15.97 -1.92
C LYS A 300 -18.39 -14.96 -3.03
N ALA A 301 -17.34 -14.43 -3.64
CA ALA A 301 -17.39 -13.69 -4.89
C ALA A 301 -16.38 -14.33 -5.85
N GLU A 302 -16.86 -14.98 -6.90
CA GLU A 302 -16.03 -15.67 -7.88
C GLU A 302 -15.69 -14.79 -9.07
N HIS A 303 -16.58 -13.84 -9.40
CA HIS A 303 -16.48 -13.00 -10.59
C HIS A 303 -16.54 -11.52 -10.25
N ASN A 304 -16.02 -10.69 -11.16
CA ASN A 304 -16.06 -9.22 -10.97
C ASN A 304 -17.47 -8.66 -10.78
N SER A 305 -18.47 -9.23 -11.45
CA SER A 305 -19.88 -8.85 -11.36
C SER A 305 -20.45 -8.98 -9.93
N GLU A 306 -19.89 -9.86 -9.12
CA GLU A 306 -20.34 -10.15 -7.76
C GLU A 306 -19.67 -9.26 -6.70
N LEU A 307 -18.50 -8.68 -6.99
CA LEU A 307 -17.68 -7.94 -6.02
C LEU A 307 -18.47 -6.82 -5.32
N ALA A 308 -19.22 -6.04 -6.09
CA ALA A 308 -19.99 -4.91 -5.56
C ALA A 308 -21.06 -5.34 -4.57
N LYS A 309 -21.71 -6.48 -4.82
CA LYS A 309 -22.76 -7.06 -3.97
C LYS A 309 -22.12 -7.68 -2.70
N ALA A 310 -21.02 -8.43 -2.87
CA ALA A 310 -20.31 -9.05 -1.77
C ALA A 310 -19.75 -8.02 -0.77
N VAL A 311 -19.29 -6.86 -1.25
CA VAL A 311 -18.75 -5.76 -0.43
C VAL A 311 -19.83 -4.70 -0.14
N SER A 312 -21.11 -5.07 -0.07
CA SER A 312 -22.18 -4.11 0.17
C SER A 312 -22.06 -3.47 1.57
N ARG A 313 -22.52 -2.18 1.70
CA ARG A 313 -22.56 -1.48 2.99
C ARG A 313 -23.32 -2.26 4.07
N ARG A 314 -24.32 -3.04 3.68
CA ARG A 314 -25.12 -3.87 4.58
C ARG A 314 -24.26 -4.98 5.22
N TRP A 315 -23.31 -5.55 4.48
CA TRP A 315 -22.37 -6.53 5.01
C TRP A 315 -21.32 -5.85 5.91
N LEU A 316 -20.82 -4.68 5.50
CA LEU A 316 -19.89 -3.88 6.31
C LEU A 316 -20.53 -3.37 7.60
N SER A 317 -21.87 -3.24 7.65
CA SER A 317 -22.62 -2.78 8.84
C SER A 317 -23.17 -3.89 9.76
N LYS A 318 -23.18 -5.16 9.32
CA LYS A 318 -23.81 -6.28 9.98
C LYS A 318 -22.81 -7.33 10.44
N ALA A 319 -21.87 -7.00 11.30
CA ALA A 319 -21.11 -8.02 11.99
C ALA A 319 -21.18 -7.76 13.51
N ARG A 320 -22.12 -8.38 14.14
CA ARG A 320 -22.15 -8.71 15.56
C ARG A 320 -22.69 -10.10 15.70
#